data_b2a8017530c9894dca2570477c63d276
#
_entry.id   b2a8017530c9894dca2570477c63d276
#
_cell.length_a   1.000
_cell.length_b   1.000
_cell.length_c   1.000
_cell.angle_alpha   90.00
_cell.angle_beta   90.00
_cell.angle_gamma   90.00
#
_symmetry.space_group_name_H-M   'P 1'
#
loop_
_entity.id
_entity.type
_entity.pdbx_description
1 polymer ?
#
loop_
_entity_poly.entity_id
_entity_poly.type
_entity_poly.pdbx_seq_one_letter_code
_entity_poly.pdbx_strand_id
1 'polypeptide(L)'
;GYESMNVSKDMAYKYRARYYYTNRSNNQTYYGRWSNYRYFAMPSISGKTTNKKKGIKVVLKKGTGIKQYTVSVSKNSKSGFKKVKTVKVSKKKSYSFQITKNGKKKFKKGTYYVQVTPKVKFGNKTYSSDVSTVASAYVYK
;
A
#
# COMPACT_ATOMS: atom_id res chain seq x y z
N GLY A 1 19.08 12.86 -16.20
CA GLY A 1 19.44 11.62 -15.52
C GLY A 1 18.41 11.25 -14.44
N TYR A 2 18.40 10.03 -14.07
CA TYR A 2 17.59 9.53 -12.96
C TYR A 2 18.45 8.68 -12.03
N GLU A 3 18.00 8.61 -10.80
CA GLU A 3 18.62 7.76 -9.78
C GLU A 3 17.58 6.80 -9.23
N SER A 4 18.01 5.58 -8.95
CA SER A 4 17.16 4.58 -8.28
C SER A 4 17.56 4.45 -6.82
N MET A 5 16.58 4.18 -5.96
CA MET A 5 16.80 3.97 -4.54
C MET A 5 16.15 2.69 -4.08
N ASN A 6 16.81 1.98 -3.18
CA ASN A 6 16.23 0.83 -2.50
C ASN A 6 15.37 1.29 -1.33
N VAL A 7 14.16 0.74 -1.24
CA VAL A 7 13.23 1.03 -0.15
C VAL A 7 12.80 -0.27 0.52
N SER A 8 12.52 -0.19 1.82
CA SER A 8 12.07 -1.32 2.61
C SER A 8 10.54 -1.39 2.64
N LYS A 9 10.00 -2.60 2.66
CA LYS A 9 8.57 -2.82 2.93
C LYS A 9 8.23 -2.40 4.36
N ASP A 10 6.98 -2.06 4.60
CA ASP A 10 6.44 -1.72 5.92
C ASP A 10 7.12 -0.51 6.58
N MET A 11 7.57 0.43 5.76
CA MET A 11 8.21 1.67 6.20
C MET A 11 7.67 2.84 5.40
N ALA A 12 7.35 3.94 6.09
CA ALA A 12 6.89 5.17 5.46
C ALA A 12 8.05 5.99 4.90
N TYR A 13 7.88 6.51 3.70
CA TYR A 13 8.83 7.36 3.02
C TYR A 13 8.18 8.64 2.54
N LYS A 14 8.93 9.70 2.55
CA LYS A 14 8.64 10.90 1.77
C LYS A 14 9.78 11.15 0.80
N TYR A 15 9.46 11.67 -0.37
CA TYR A 15 10.44 11.97 -1.39
C TYR A 15 10.01 13.19 -2.19
N ARG A 16 10.98 13.78 -2.85
CA ARG A 16 10.80 14.82 -3.86
C ARG A 16 11.84 14.64 -4.94
N ALA A 17 11.60 15.25 -6.07
CA ALA A 17 12.48 15.11 -7.23
C ALA A 17 12.79 16.47 -7.84
N ARG A 18 13.91 16.54 -8.52
CA ARG A 18 14.27 17.65 -9.37
C ARG A 18 15.05 17.16 -10.56
N TYR A 19 15.01 17.91 -11.63
CA TYR A 19 15.88 17.65 -12.78
C TYR A 19 17.29 18.16 -12.51
N TYR A 20 18.25 17.51 -13.13
CA TYR A 20 19.61 17.99 -13.18
C TYR A 20 20.24 17.63 -14.52
N TYR A 21 21.24 18.41 -14.95
CA TYR A 21 22.11 18.03 -16.04
C TYR A 21 23.52 18.54 -15.79
N THR A 22 24.50 17.82 -16.34
CA THR A 22 25.89 18.20 -16.27
C THR A 22 26.33 18.68 -17.66
N ASN A 23 26.83 19.91 -17.72
CA ASN A 23 27.36 20.47 -18.95
C ASN A 23 28.77 19.90 -19.19
N ARG A 24 28.94 19.20 -20.29
CA ARG A 24 30.20 18.54 -20.62
C ARG A 24 31.35 19.53 -20.95
N SER A 25 31.00 20.75 -21.40
CA SER A 25 32.00 21.76 -21.77
C SER A 25 32.71 22.35 -20.55
N ASN A 26 31.99 22.57 -19.46
CA ASN A 26 32.56 23.18 -18.24
C ASN A 26 32.53 22.26 -17.04
N ASN A 27 32.00 21.05 -17.18
CA ASN A 27 31.84 20.03 -16.14
C ASN A 27 31.04 20.50 -14.91
N GLN A 28 30.11 21.45 -15.11
CA GLN A 28 29.22 21.95 -14.06
C GLN A 28 27.86 21.27 -14.14
N THR A 29 27.26 21.03 -12.95
CA THR A 29 25.94 20.46 -12.81
C THR A 29 24.93 21.54 -12.45
N TYR A 30 23.84 21.56 -13.18
CA TYR A 30 22.72 22.51 -13.02
C TYR A 30 21.49 21.79 -12.55
N TYR A 31 20.74 22.38 -11.61
CA TYR A 31 19.57 21.77 -10.98
C TYR A 31 18.32 22.59 -11.24
N GLY A 32 17.24 21.90 -11.52
CA GLY A 32 15.91 22.47 -11.57
C GLY A 32 15.32 22.68 -10.19
N ARG A 33 14.07 23.11 -10.14
CA ARG A 33 13.31 23.24 -8.89
C ARG A 33 12.98 21.87 -8.30
N TRP A 34 12.94 21.83 -6.97
CA TRP A 34 12.38 20.66 -6.27
C TRP A 34 10.89 20.56 -6.51
N SER A 35 10.39 19.34 -6.75
CA SER A 35 8.95 19.04 -6.69
C SER A 35 8.43 19.18 -5.25
N ASN A 36 7.11 19.18 -5.10
CA ASN A 36 6.49 18.97 -3.80
C ASN A 36 6.85 17.60 -3.24
N TYR A 37 6.78 17.44 -1.93
CA TYR A 37 6.95 16.13 -1.32
C TYR A 37 5.80 15.19 -1.69
N ARG A 38 6.16 13.94 -1.92
CA ARG A 38 5.25 12.81 -2.10
C ARG A 38 5.48 11.82 -0.96
N TYR A 39 4.50 11.00 -0.71
CA TYR A 39 4.50 10.09 0.44
C TYR A 39 4.09 8.70 0.00
N PHE A 40 4.76 7.67 0.54
CA PHE A 40 4.36 6.30 0.25
C PHE A 40 4.84 5.33 1.33
N ALA A 41 4.21 4.17 1.35
CA ALA A 41 4.68 2.97 2.03
C ALA A 41 4.17 1.76 1.27
N MET A 42 4.94 0.68 1.27
CA MET A 42 4.57 -0.59 0.64
C MET A 42 4.31 -1.62 1.75
N PRO A 43 3.04 -1.82 2.15
CA PRO A 43 2.73 -2.77 3.21
C PRO A 43 2.90 -4.21 2.72
N SER A 44 3.39 -5.07 3.61
CA SER A 44 3.37 -6.52 3.37
C SER A 44 1.97 -7.05 3.64
N ILE A 45 1.44 -7.82 2.70
CA ILE A 45 0.15 -8.48 2.84
C ILE A 45 0.38 -9.99 2.83
N SER A 46 -0.13 -10.67 3.85
CA SER A 46 -0.27 -12.11 3.84
C SER A 46 -1.76 -12.43 3.80
N GLY A 47 -2.21 -13.04 2.71
CA GLY A 47 -3.60 -13.45 2.54
C GLY A 47 -3.70 -14.95 2.43
N LYS A 48 -4.59 -15.56 3.19
CA LYS A 48 -4.92 -16.99 3.08
C LYS A 48 -6.43 -17.16 2.99
N THR A 49 -6.86 -17.94 2.03
CA THR A 49 -8.26 -18.36 1.97
C THR A 49 -8.54 -19.40 3.01
N THR A 50 -9.67 -19.28 3.70
CA THR A 50 -10.10 -20.29 4.67
C THR A 50 -11.39 -20.97 4.20
N ASN A 51 -11.38 -22.30 4.19
CA ASN A 51 -12.53 -23.08 3.75
C ASN A 51 -13.74 -22.97 4.70
N LYS A 52 -13.50 -22.66 5.96
CA LYS A 52 -14.56 -22.70 7.00
C LYS A 52 -15.53 -21.51 6.97
N LYS A 53 -15.11 -20.36 6.48
CA LYS A 53 -15.92 -19.12 6.57
C LYS A 53 -16.09 -18.37 5.24
N LYS A 54 -15.93 -19.01 4.13
CA LYS A 54 -16.11 -18.40 2.78
C LYS A 54 -15.51 -16.99 2.67
N GLY A 55 -14.23 -16.84 3.07
CA GLY A 55 -13.64 -15.52 3.13
C GLY A 55 -12.14 -15.51 2.94
N ILE A 56 -11.59 -14.32 3.03
CA ILE A 56 -10.17 -14.05 2.86
C ILE A 56 -9.62 -13.60 4.20
N LYS A 57 -8.67 -14.36 4.74
CA LYS A 57 -7.90 -13.94 5.91
C LYS A 57 -6.77 -13.03 5.45
N VAL A 58 -6.68 -11.85 6.05
CA VAL A 58 -5.63 -10.87 5.77
C VAL A 58 -4.81 -10.65 7.04
N VAL A 59 -3.49 -10.65 6.89
CA VAL A 59 -2.56 -10.33 7.96
C VAL A 59 -1.67 -9.19 7.49
N LEU A 60 -1.65 -8.11 8.27
CA LEU A 60 -0.84 -6.93 8.02
C LEU A 60 0.17 -6.76 9.16
N LYS A 61 1.39 -6.38 8.82
CA LYS A 61 2.41 -6.02 9.82
C LYS A 61 2.26 -4.58 10.26
N LYS A 62 2.64 -4.30 11.50
CA LYS A 62 2.81 -2.92 11.94
C LYS A 62 4.00 -2.32 11.20
N GLY A 63 3.74 -1.31 10.37
CA GLY A 63 4.80 -0.59 9.67
C GLY A 63 5.29 0.62 10.47
N THR A 64 6.53 1.02 10.21
CA THR A 64 7.12 2.23 10.77
C THR A 64 6.57 3.48 10.07
N GLY A 65 6.00 4.40 10.85
CA GLY A 65 5.41 5.63 10.31
C GLY A 65 4.07 5.43 9.63
N ILE A 66 3.47 4.25 9.72
CA ILE A 66 2.15 3.95 9.17
C ILE A 66 1.11 4.04 10.29
N LYS A 67 0.05 4.80 10.05
CA LYS A 67 -1.02 5.05 11.04
C LYS A 67 -2.29 4.28 10.78
N GLN A 68 -2.55 3.92 9.53
CA GLN A 68 -3.80 3.31 9.15
C GLN A 68 -3.63 2.55 7.84
N TYR A 69 -4.40 1.48 7.69
CA TYR A 69 -4.54 0.78 6.42
C TYR A 69 -5.98 0.85 5.96
N THR A 70 -6.20 1.18 4.69
CA THR A 70 -7.48 1.01 4.01
C THR A 70 -7.42 -0.26 3.18
N VAL A 71 -8.33 -1.19 3.45
CA VAL A 71 -8.39 -2.49 2.79
C VAL A 71 -9.58 -2.52 1.85
N SER A 72 -9.32 -2.84 0.60
CA SER A 72 -10.32 -2.90 -0.47
C SER A 72 -10.22 -4.24 -1.21
N VAL A 73 -11.29 -4.65 -1.84
CA VAL A 73 -11.38 -5.92 -2.56
C VAL A 73 -11.98 -5.71 -3.95
N SER A 74 -11.46 -6.45 -4.93
CA SER A 74 -11.98 -6.46 -6.29
C SER A 74 -11.85 -7.86 -6.91
N LYS A 75 -12.64 -8.13 -7.94
CA LYS A 75 -12.43 -9.27 -8.84
C LYS A 75 -11.40 -8.98 -9.91
N ASN A 76 -11.04 -7.73 -10.12
CA ASN A 76 -10.05 -7.29 -11.10
C ASN A 76 -8.80 -6.83 -10.36
N SER A 77 -7.62 -7.21 -10.86
CA SER A 77 -6.34 -6.86 -10.24
C SER A 77 -5.98 -5.36 -10.33
N LYS A 78 -6.60 -4.62 -11.22
CA LYS A 78 -6.24 -3.23 -11.54
C LYS A 78 -7.32 -2.20 -11.24
N SER A 79 -8.57 -2.62 -11.05
CA SER A 79 -9.68 -1.69 -10.93
C SER A 79 -10.85 -2.27 -10.13
N GLY A 80 -11.84 -1.43 -9.85
CA GLY A 80 -13.09 -1.86 -9.21
C GLY A 80 -12.96 -2.20 -7.74
N PHE A 81 -11.94 -1.71 -7.06
CA PHE A 81 -11.73 -1.96 -5.64
C PHE A 81 -12.78 -1.25 -4.79
N LYS A 82 -13.41 -2.02 -3.91
CA LYS A 82 -14.37 -1.51 -2.93
C LYS A 82 -13.79 -1.63 -1.54
N LYS A 83 -13.81 -0.54 -0.79
CA LYS A 83 -13.34 -0.51 0.61
C LYS A 83 -14.20 -1.45 1.46
N VAL A 84 -13.54 -2.33 2.19
CA VAL A 84 -14.19 -3.30 3.08
C VAL A 84 -13.79 -3.13 4.54
N LYS A 85 -12.64 -2.54 4.81
CA LYS A 85 -12.16 -2.36 6.19
C LYS A 85 -11.16 -1.22 6.29
N THR A 86 -11.18 -0.56 7.45
CA THR A 86 -10.14 0.36 7.89
C THR A 86 -9.49 -0.23 9.14
N VAL A 87 -8.15 -0.32 9.13
CA VAL A 87 -7.36 -0.84 10.25
C VAL A 87 -6.51 0.31 10.81
N LYS A 88 -6.79 0.72 12.03
CA LYS A 88 -5.96 1.70 12.74
C LYS A 88 -4.78 1.01 13.39
N VAL A 89 -3.58 1.55 13.17
CA VAL A 89 -2.35 1.00 13.74
C VAL A 89 -2.17 1.49 15.17
N SER A 90 -1.95 0.56 16.09
CA SER A 90 -1.76 0.79 17.52
C SER A 90 -0.47 0.11 17.99
N LYS A 91 -0.45 -0.36 19.23
CA LYS A 91 0.71 -1.04 19.84
C LYS A 91 0.95 -2.46 19.33
N LYS A 92 -0.01 -3.08 18.66
CA LYS A 92 0.11 -4.47 18.17
C LYS A 92 1.14 -4.57 17.04
N LYS A 93 1.89 -5.68 17.02
CA LYS A 93 2.89 -5.95 15.99
C LYS A 93 2.30 -6.42 14.67
N SER A 94 1.11 -6.98 14.69
CA SER A 94 0.39 -7.44 13.49
C SER A 94 -1.11 -7.31 13.67
N TYR A 95 -1.81 -7.29 12.54
CA TYR A 95 -3.27 -7.13 12.47
C TYR A 95 -3.80 -8.25 11.58
N SER A 96 -4.64 -9.11 12.16
CA SER A 96 -5.26 -10.22 11.45
C SER A 96 -6.78 -10.08 11.48
N PHE A 97 -7.40 -10.22 10.33
CA PHE A 97 -8.86 -10.15 10.21
C PHE A 97 -9.33 -10.96 9.01
N GLN A 98 -10.62 -11.22 8.97
CA GLN A 98 -11.25 -11.96 7.88
C GLN A 98 -12.25 -11.09 7.15
N ILE A 99 -12.15 -11.08 5.83
CA ILE A 99 -13.10 -10.43 4.94
C ILE A 99 -14.05 -11.51 4.44
N THR A 100 -15.35 -11.36 4.71
CA THR A 100 -16.39 -12.34 4.34
C THR A 100 -17.28 -11.87 3.22
N LYS A 101 -17.20 -10.60 2.85
CA LYS A 101 -18.03 -10.00 1.80
C LYS A 101 -17.19 -9.06 0.92
N ASN A 102 -17.57 -9.01 -0.35
CA ASN A 102 -17.09 -7.99 -1.28
C ASN A 102 -18.15 -6.86 -1.30
N GLY A 103 -17.94 -5.85 -0.45
CA GLY A 103 -18.97 -4.85 -0.22
C GLY A 103 -20.18 -5.47 0.50
N LYS A 104 -21.37 -5.37 -0.09
CA LYS A 104 -22.59 -5.96 0.45
C LYS A 104 -22.81 -7.43 0.07
N LYS A 105 -22.08 -7.93 -0.95
CA LYS A 105 -22.29 -9.27 -1.50
C LYS A 105 -21.37 -10.29 -0.85
N LYS A 106 -21.87 -11.49 -0.59
CA LYS A 106 -21.07 -12.63 -0.16
C LYS A 106 -20.09 -13.02 -1.28
N PHE A 107 -18.92 -13.51 -0.89
CA PHE A 107 -17.96 -14.05 -1.86
C PHE A 107 -18.53 -15.27 -2.56
N LYS A 108 -18.30 -15.35 -3.87
CA LYS A 108 -18.46 -16.55 -4.66
C LYS A 108 -17.10 -17.22 -4.83
N LYS A 109 -17.10 -18.52 -5.16
CA LYS A 109 -15.88 -19.25 -5.53
C LYS A 109 -15.11 -18.49 -6.63
N GLY A 110 -13.82 -18.34 -6.47
CA GLY A 110 -12.95 -17.72 -7.48
C GLY A 110 -11.85 -16.85 -6.89
N THR A 111 -11.09 -16.23 -7.76
CA THR A 111 -9.99 -15.33 -7.39
C THR A 111 -10.50 -13.93 -7.12
N TYR A 112 -10.02 -13.36 -6.01
CA TYR A 112 -10.22 -11.97 -5.64
C TYR A 112 -8.87 -11.31 -5.37
N TYR A 113 -8.86 -9.99 -5.41
CA TYR A 113 -7.66 -9.19 -5.16
C TYR A 113 -7.92 -8.30 -3.97
N VAL A 114 -6.98 -8.29 -3.04
CA VAL A 114 -6.99 -7.44 -1.85
C VAL A 114 -5.99 -6.32 -2.06
N GLN A 115 -6.45 -5.09 -1.98
CA GLN A 115 -5.61 -3.90 -2.05
C GLN A 115 -5.50 -3.26 -0.68
N VAL A 116 -4.28 -2.95 -0.27
CA VAL A 116 -4.01 -2.26 0.99
C VAL A 116 -3.32 -0.94 0.68
N THR A 117 -3.95 0.15 1.11
CA THR A 117 -3.42 1.51 0.97
C THR A 117 -3.13 2.06 2.35
N PRO A 118 -1.85 2.33 2.68
CA PRO A 118 -1.51 2.89 3.99
C PRO A 118 -1.72 4.40 4.04
N LYS A 119 -1.97 4.91 5.25
CA LYS A 119 -1.75 6.32 5.60
C LYS A 119 -0.48 6.44 6.41
N VAL A 120 0.39 7.35 6.00
CA VAL A 120 1.69 7.57 6.62
C VAL A 120 1.70 8.88 7.39
N LYS A 121 2.48 8.94 8.46
CA LYS A 121 2.60 10.14 9.30
C LYS A 121 4.01 10.71 9.21
N PHE A 122 4.08 12.02 8.90
CA PHE A 122 5.29 12.80 8.98
C PHE A 122 5.00 14.10 9.72
N GLY A 123 5.72 14.33 10.81
CA GLY A 123 5.41 15.43 11.73
C GLY A 123 4.04 15.23 12.36
N ASN A 124 3.18 16.23 12.27
CA ASN A 124 1.82 16.21 12.82
C ASN A 124 0.74 15.89 11.77
N LYS A 125 1.13 15.59 10.53
CA LYS A 125 0.19 15.36 9.44
C LYS A 125 0.24 13.91 8.97
N THR A 126 -0.89 13.42 8.49
CA THR A 126 -1.02 12.14 7.83
C THR A 126 -1.32 12.33 6.34
N TYR A 127 -0.77 11.43 5.54
CA TYR A 127 -0.88 11.48 4.09
C TYR A 127 -1.26 10.10 3.57
N SER A 128 -2.15 10.05 2.58
CA SER A 128 -2.39 8.79 1.86
C SER A 128 -1.15 8.40 1.05
N SER A 129 -0.77 7.13 1.10
CA SER A 129 0.31 6.61 0.27
C SER A 129 -0.04 6.74 -1.22
N ASP A 130 0.93 7.17 -2.04
CA ASP A 130 0.80 7.17 -3.50
C ASP A 130 0.77 5.75 -4.07
N VAL A 131 1.22 4.76 -3.30
CA VAL A 131 1.32 3.36 -3.71
C VAL A 131 0.44 2.50 -2.83
N SER A 132 -0.17 1.49 -3.43
CA SER A 132 -0.91 0.43 -2.74
C SER A 132 -0.28 -0.91 -3.04
N THR A 133 -0.41 -1.87 -2.13
CA THR A 133 -0.03 -3.26 -2.38
C THR A 133 -1.27 -4.07 -2.71
N VAL A 134 -1.18 -4.93 -3.72
CA VAL A 134 -2.26 -5.82 -4.14
C VAL A 134 -1.80 -7.26 -4.01
N ALA A 135 -2.62 -8.09 -3.38
CA ALA A 135 -2.39 -9.52 -3.27
C ALA A 135 -3.61 -10.29 -3.77
N SER A 136 -3.38 -11.42 -4.43
CA SER A 136 -4.44 -12.31 -4.87
C SER A 136 -4.81 -13.30 -3.77
N ALA A 137 -6.09 -13.69 -3.73
CA ALA A 137 -6.60 -14.72 -2.82
C ALA A 137 -7.70 -15.52 -3.52
N TYR A 138 -7.76 -16.81 -3.27
CA TYR A 138 -8.75 -17.70 -3.87
C TYR A 138 -9.80 -18.09 -2.83
N VAL A 139 -11.06 -17.88 -3.16
CA VAL A 139 -12.20 -18.29 -2.33
C VAL A 139 -12.75 -19.60 -2.86
N TYR A 140 -12.72 -20.65 -2.05
CA TYR A 140 -13.10 -22.01 -2.47
C TYR A 140 -14.61 -22.28 -2.40
N LYS A 141 -15.31 -21.56 -1.60
CA LYS A 141 -16.78 -21.71 -1.45
C LYS A 141 -17.49 -20.37 -1.41
#